data_27f0daf8583a8df2ae11fd33149a2798
#
_entry.id   27f0daf8583a8df2ae11fd33149a2798
#
_cell.length_a   1.000
_cell.length_b   1.000
_cell.length_c   1.000
_cell.angle_alpha   90.00
_cell.angle_beta   90.00
_cell.angle_gamma   90.00
#
_symmetry.space_group_name_H-M   'P 1'
#
loop_
_entity.id
_entity.type
_entity.pdbx_description
1 polymer ?
#
loop_
_entity_poly.entity_id
_entity_poly.type
_entity_poly.pdbx_seq_one_letter_code
_entity_poly.pdbx_strand_id
1 'polypeptide(L)'
;RGYLTLIHQLSAKAARGLRPMLANIDQLLSKLTLSGLRRWASFGADAYRRDLDNLVKYFSLESADSRKMLQQERRGTLFVDTQRKLNFYLRALWGRDFFLRPTAADYEGFKPYFEDHVMHLPDAVDAIGSISGLELYRAQAAHLAAHLSYTSSALPSGELSPAQQF
;
A
#
# COMPACT_ATOMS: atom_id res chain seq x y z
N ARG A 1 -3.06 25.12 8.29
CA ARG A 1 -2.84 25.39 9.74
C ARG A 1 -2.34 24.16 10.50
N GLY A 2 -2.99 22.98 10.40
CA GLY A 2 -2.62 21.78 11.15
C GLY A 2 -1.20 21.25 10.91
N TYR A 3 -0.66 21.41 9.70
CA TYR A 3 0.71 21.01 9.36
C TYR A 3 1.77 21.88 10.04
N LEU A 4 1.57 23.19 10.04
CA LEU A 4 2.48 24.14 10.73
C LEU A 4 2.51 23.89 12.25
N THR A 5 1.36 23.55 12.84
CA THR A 5 1.27 23.17 14.25
C THR A 5 2.09 21.91 14.55
N LEU A 6 2.04 20.91 13.66
CA LEU A 6 2.84 19.69 13.79
C LEU A 6 4.35 19.99 13.72
N ILE A 7 4.78 20.79 12.74
CA ILE A 7 6.18 21.21 12.61
C ILE A 7 6.64 21.93 13.87
N HIS A 8 5.84 22.85 14.39
CA HIS A 8 6.17 23.60 15.62
C HIS A 8 6.31 22.66 16.82
N GLN A 9 5.39 21.71 17.00
CA GLN A 9 5.46 20.71 18.06
C GLN A 9 6.68 19.80 17.95
N LEU A 10 7.03 19.36 16.74
CA LEU A 10 8.22 18.55 16.50
C LEU A 10 9.52 19.31 16.68
N SER A 11 9.58 20.60 16.30
CA SER A 11 10.77 21.43 16.52
C SER A 11 11.11 21.57 18.00
N ALA A 12 10.11 21.57 18.87
CA ALA A 12 10.30 21.60 20.32
C ALA A 12 10.73 20.25 20.93
N LYS A 13 10.22 19.13 20.39
CA LYS A 13 10.43 17.79 20.97
C LYS A 13 11.53 16.97 20.29
N ALA A 14 11.70 17.11 18.98
CA ALA A 14 12.52 16.25 18.13
C ALA A 14 13.17 17.05 16.97
N ALA A 15 13.81 18.16 17.27
CA ALA A 15 14.37 19.09 16.26
C ALA A 15 15.28 18.39 15.22
N ARG A 16 16.09 17.40 15.64
CA ARG A 16 16.97 16.64 14.74
C ARG A 16 16.21 15.71 13.78
N GLY A 17 15.02 15.25 14.15
CA GLY A 17 14.15 14.44 13.29
C GLY A 17 13.40 15.25 12.23
N LEU A 18 13.26 16.56 12.42
CA LEU A 18 12.46 17.41 11.54
C LEU A 18 13.02 17.47 10.11
N ARG A 19 14.33 17.64 9.96
CA ARG A 19 14.98 17.71 8.64
C ARG A 19 14.83 16.42 7.82
N PRO A 20 15.13 15.21 8.34
CA PRO A 20 14.88 13.98 7.61
C PRO A 20 13.40 13.74 7.34
N MET A 21 12.49 14.11 8.25
CA MET A 21 11.04 14.04 7.99
C MET A 21 10.63 14.91 6.80
N LEU A 22 11.12 16.16 6.75
CA LEU A 22 10.81 17.08 5.65
C LEU A 22 11.39 16.62 4.31
N ALA A 23 12.56 15.96 4.31
CA ALA A 23 13.12 15.35 3.11
C ALA A 23 12.25 14.24 2.52
N ASN A 24 11.46 13.54 3.37
CA ASN A 24 10.55 12.47 2.97
C ASN A 24 9.07 12.89 2.98
N ILE A 25 8.78 14.19 3.03
CA ILE A 25 7.42 14.69 3.28
C ILE A 25 6.43 14.28 2.19
N ASP A 26 6.85 14.30 0.93
CA ASP A 26 5.99 13.93 -0.20
C ASP A 26 5.57 12.45 -0.10
N GLN A 27 6.50 11.56 0.23
CA GLN A 27 6.24 10.16 0.47
C GLN A 27 5.31 9.94 1.68
N LEU A 28 5.52 10.69 2.77
CA LEU A 28 4.68 10.61 3.96
C LEU A 28 3.25 11.10 3.68
N LEU A 29 3.09 12.22 2.98
CA LEU A 29 1.78 12.78 2.64
C LEU A 29 1.04 11.97 1.58
N SER A 30 1.74 11.25 0.71
CA SER A 30 1.11 10.32 -0.23
C SER A 30 0.48 9.11 0.47
N LYS A 31 1.04 8.68 1.60
CA LYS A 31 0.62 7.48 2.34
C LYS A 31 -0.23 7.76 3.59
N LEU A 32 -0.10 8.92 4.19
CA LEU A 32 -0.72 9.28 5.46
C LEU A 32 -1.71 10.44 5.33
N THR A 33 -2.76 10.39 6.12
CA THR A 33 -3.56 11.60 6.43
C THR A 33 -2.76 12.51 7.37
N LEU A 34 -3.14 13.77 7.51
CA LEU A 34 -2.50 14.68 8.47
C LEU A 34 -2.56 14.15 9.92
N SER A 35 -3.66 13.48 10.30
CA SER A 35 -3.79 12.84 11.60
C SER A 35 -2.89 11.60 11.75
N GLY A 36 -2.75 10.80 10.70
CA GLY A 36 -1.81 9.67 10.66
C GLY A 36 -0.35 10.14 10.75
N LEU A 37 0.00 11.18 9.98
CA LEU A 37 1.33 11.80 10.05
C LEU A 37 1.64 12.33 11.47
N ARG A 38 0.65 12.93 12.12
CA ARG A 38 0.82 13.41 13.51
C ARG A 38 1.07 12.27 14.48
N ARG A 39 0.32 11.17 14.41
CA ARG A 39 0.54 9.99 15.27
C ARG A 39 1.88 9.33 15.01
N TRP A 40 2.25 9.13 13.74
CA TRP A 40 3.54 8.59 13.34
C TRP A 40 4.71 9.44 13.87
N ALA A 41 4.63 10.75 13.71
CA ALA A 41 5.68 11.68 14.15
C ALA A 41 5.76 11.78 15.68
N SER A 42 4.62 11.79 16.38
CA SER A 42 4.59 11.81 17.86
C SER A 42 5.18 10.53 18.43
N PHE A 43 4.86 9.37 17.87
CA PHE A 43 5.45 8.10 18.28
C PHE A 43 6.97 8.13 18.17
N GLY A 44 7.53 8.54 17.02
CA GLY A 44 8.97 8.62 16.83
C GLY A 44 9.65 9.60 17.80
N ALA A 45 9.04 10.75 18.04
CA ALA A 45 9.56 11.76 18.97
C ALA A 45 9.56 11.29 20.42
N ASP A 46 8.55 10.53 20.84
CA ASP A 46 8.43 10.03 22.22
C ASP A 46 9.27 8.76 22.43
N ALA A 47 9.27 7.81 21.48
CA ALA A 47 10.03 6.56 21.58
C ALA A 47 11.55 6.78 21.58
N TYR A 48 12.03 7.71 20.75
CA TYR A 48 13.47 7.96 20.58
C TYR A 48 13.94 9.28 21.18
N ARG A 49 13.24 9.80 22.19
CA ARG A 49 13.56 11.08 22.83
C ARG A 49 14.99 11.17 23.37
N ARG A 50 15.55 10.04 23.81
CA ARG A 50 16.91 9.95 24.40
C ARG A 50 17.95 9.36 23.45
N ASP A 51 17.52 8.88 22.29
CA ASP A 51 18.38 8.21 21.32
C ASP A 51 18.32 8.95 19.98
N LEU A 52 19.21 9.90 19.81
CA LEU A 52 19.21 10.80 18.68
C LEU A 52 19.54 10.11 17.35
N ASP A 53 20.36 9.07 17.37
CA ASP A 53 20.72 8.33 16.15
C ASP A 53 19.55 7.50 15.63
N ASN A 54 18.84 6.80 16.52
CA ASN A 54 17.63 6.08 16.14
C ASN A 54 16.46 7.02 15.85
N LEU A 55 16.40 8.21 16.45
CA LEU A 55 15.47 9.28 16.09
C LEU A 55 15.63 9.66 14.62
N VAL A 56 16.86 9.95 14.17
CA VAL A 56 17.16 10.31 12.78
C VAL A 56 16.78 9.16 11.85
N LYS A 57 17.18 7.92 12.14
CA LYS A 57 16.80 6.73 11.35
C LYS A 57 15.29 6.53 11.26
N TYR A 58 14.55 6.80 12.35
CA TYR A 58 13.10 6.74 12.35
C TYR A 58 12.50 7.73 11.36
N PHE A 59 12.88 9.00 11.46
CA PHE A 59 12.36 10.07 10.60
C PHE A 59 12.88 10.02 9.16
N SER A 60 13.98 9.29 8.91
CA SER A 60 14.48 8.95 7.56
C SER A 60 13.79 7.75 6.91
N LEU A 61 12.80 7.12 7.58
CA LEU A 61 12.13 5.89 7.14
C LEU A 61 13.04 4.64 7.05
N GLU A 62 14.21 4.68 7.68
CA GLU A 62 15.20 3.60 7.64
C GLU A 62 14.94 2.54 8.72
N SER A 63 14.33 2.91 9.85
CA SER A 63 14.07 1.98 10.95
C SER A 63 12.87 1.08 10.66
N ALA A 64 12.89 -0.15 11.22
CA ALA A 64 11.78 -1.09 11.13
C ALA A 64 10.51 -0.54 11.79
N ASP A 65 10.66 0.14 12.95
CA ASP A 65 9.54 0.73 13.67
C ASP A 65 8.89 1.87 12.91
N SER A 66 9.68 2.69 12.21
CA SER A 66 9.16 3.75 11.34
C SER A 66 8.27 3.17 10.24
N ARG A 67 8.75 2.13 9.56
CA ARG A 67 7.99 1.45 8.50
C ARG A 67 6.73 0.76 9.03
N LYS A 68 6.84 0.10 10.18
CA LYS A 68 5.71 -0.54 10.86
C LYS A 68 4.64 0.48 11.25
N MET A 69 5.04 1.58 11.88
CA MET A 69 4.13 2.65 12.28
C MET A 69 3.51 3.36 11.07
N LEU A 70 4.30 3.59 10.00
CA LEU A 70 3.80 4.11 8.73
C LEU A 70 2.70 3.22 8.15
N GLN A 71 2.89 1.90 8.18
CA GLN A 71 1.90 0.94 7.69
C GLN A 71 0.63 0.95 8.54
N GLN A 72 0.74 1.07 9.86
CA GLN A 72 -0.43 1.15 10.76
C GLN A 72 -1.25 2.42 10.57
N GLU A 73 -0.58 3.54 10.28
CA GLU A 73 -1.22 4.85 10.12
C GLU A 73 -1.60 5.16 8.66
N ARG A 74 -1.33 4.24 7.74
CA ARG A 74 -1.59 4.41 6.32
C ARG A 74 -3.09 4.65 6.08
N ARG A 75 -3.40 5.58 5.18
CA ARG A 75 -4.77 5.84 4.74
C ARG A 75 -5.25 4.72 3.81
N GLY A 76 -6.58 4.58 3.75
CA GLY A 76 -7.23 3.60 2.89
C GLY A 76 -7.46 2.24 3.56
N THR A 77 -7.99 1.32 2.78
CA THR A 77 -8.20 -0.08 3.18
C THR A 77 -6.91 -0.85 2.96
N LEU A 78 -6.36 -1.45 4.01
CA LEU A 78 -5.13 -2.22 3.93
C LEU A 78 -5.38 -3.63 3.43
N PHE A 79 -4.48 -4.13 2.59
CA PHE A 79 -4.53 -5.50 2.09
C PHE A 79 -4.50 -6.53 3.22
N VAL A 80 -3.61 -6.34 4.21
CA VAL A 80 -3.45 -7.27 5.34
C VAL A 80 -4.74 -7.47 6.13
N ASP A 81 -5.59 -6.44 6.25
CA ASP A 81 -6.85 -6.48 6.97
C ASP A 81 -7.97 -7.15 6.14
N THR A 82 -7.80 -7.20 4.83
CA THR A 82 -8.81 -7.70 3.89
C THR A 82 -8.46 -9.03 3.25
N GLN A 83 -7.21 -9.46 3.29
CA GLN A 83 -6.71 -10.67 2.60
C GLN A 83 -7.56 -11.90 2.88
N ARG A 84 -7.91 -12.13 4.16
CA ARG A 84 -8.75 -13.29 4.54
C ARG A 84 -10.14 -13.23 3.90
N LYS A 85 -10.75 -12.05 3.85
CA LYS A 85 -12.07 -11.83 3.22
C LYS A 85 -11.98 -12.03 1.71
N LEU A 86 -10.88 -11.60 1.07
CA LEU A 86 -10.64 -11.81 -0.35
C LEU A 86 -10.46 -13.29 -0.70
N ASN A 87 -9.71 -14.04 0.11
CA ASN A 87 -9.55 -15.47 -0.09
C ASN A 87 -10.90 -16.22 -0.02
N PHE A 88 -11.73 -15.91 0.96
CA PHE A 88 -13.07 -16.49 1.04
C PHE A 88 -13.95 -16.10 -0.16
N TYR A 89 -13.89 -14.85 -0.59
CA TYR A 89 -14.63 -14.34 -1.74
C TYR A 89 -14.22 -15.06 -3.04
N LEU A 90 -12.92 -15.17 -3.31
CA LEU A 90 -12.41 -15.84 -4.50
C LEU A 90 -12.73 -17.34 -4.47
N ARG A 91 -12.59 -18.00 -3.32
CA ARG A 91 -12.95 -19.41 -3.15
C ARG A 91 -14.43 -19.66 -3.39
N ALA A 92 -15.29 -18.76 -2.93
CA ALA A 92 -16.74 -18.86 -3.17
C ALA A 92 -17.10 -18.75 -4.66
N LEU A 93 -16.38 -17.91 -5.43
CA LEU A 93 -16.65 -17.70 -6.86
C LEU A 93 -16.02 -18.77 -7.77
N TRP A 94 -14.81 -19.23 -7.46
CA TRP A 94 -14.03 -20.13 -8.33
C TRP A 94 -13.81 -21.54 -7.76
N GLY A 95 -14.26 -21.81 -6.52
CA GLY A 95 -14.13 -23.13 -5.89
C GLY A 95 -12.69 -23.53 -5.54
N ARG A 96 -11.72 -22.63 -5.70
CA ARG A 96 -10.29 -22.87 -5.45
C ARG A 96 -9.63 -21.72 -4.72
N ASP A 97 -8.48 -21.98 -4.11
CA ASP A 97 -7.67 -20.95 -3.46
C ASP A 97 -6.74 -20.26 -4.46
N PHE A 98 -6.47 -18.99 -4.21
CA PHE A 98 -5.52 -18.17 -4.96
C PHE A 98 -4.47 -17.62 -4.00
N PHE A 99 -3.24 -17.54 -4.49
CA PHE A 99 -2.17 -16.93 -3.73
C PHE A 99 -2.19 -15.41 -3.95
N LEU A 100 -2.38 -14.66 -2.87
CA LEU A 100 -2.44 -13.20 -2.88
C LEU A 100 -1.24 -12.63 -2.16
N ARG A 101 -0.57 -11.65 -2.75
CA ARG A 101 0.54 -10.89 -2.12
C ARG A 101 0.33 -9.39 -2.24
N PRO A 102 0.66 -8.62 -1.20
CA PRO A 102 0.69 -7.17 -1.30
C PRO A 102 1.94 -6.73 -2.05
N THR A 103 1.78 -5.70 -2.87
CA THR A 103 2.88 -4.99 -3.52
C THR A 103 2.76 -3.51 -3.19
N ALA A 104 3.89 -2.86 -2.88
CA ALA A 104 3.89 -1.43 -2.63
C ALA A 104 3.49 -0.68 -3.90
N ALA A 105 2.36 0.02 -3.82
CA ALA A 105 1.88 0.90 -4.89
C ALA A 105 2.42 2.31 -4.65
N ASP A 106 3.70 2.52 -4.99
CA ASP A 106 4.39 3.79 -4.71
C ASP A 106 4.27 4.80 -5.87
N TYR A 107 3.55 4.46 -6.95
CA TYR A 107 3.42 5.31 -8.14
C TYR A 107 1.99 5.35 -8.66
N GLU A 108 1.66 6.46 -9.30
CA GLU A 108 0.40 6.61 -10.01
C GLU A 108 0.32 5.58 -11.16
N GLY A 109 -0.83 4.91 -11.26
CA GLY A 109 -1.08 3.92 -12.32
C GLY A 109 -0.67 2.49 -11.99
N PHE A 110 -0.38 2.18 -10.72
CA PHE A 110 -0.22 0.78 -10.30
C PHE A 110 -1.44 -0.04 -10.74
N LYS A 111 -1.17 -1.10 -11.51
CA LYS A 111 -2.19 -2.07 -11.90
C LYS A 111 -1.90 -3.39 -11.20
N PRO A 112 -2.91 -4.04 -10.61
CA PRO A 112 -2.76 -5.41 -10.14
C PRO A 112 -2.28 -6.32 -11.26
N TYR A 113 -1.35 -7.22 -10.96
CA TYR A 113 -0.77 -8.12 -11.95
C TYR A 113 -0.63 -9.54 -11.39
N PHE A 114 -0.32 -10.45 -12.30
CA PHE A 114 -0.15 -11.85 -12.01
C PHE A 114 1.26 -12.29 -12.40
N GLU A 115 1.96 -12.95 -11.49
CA GLU A 115 3.31 -13.47 -11.69
C GLU A 115 3.48 -14.77 -10.90
N ASP A 116 4.05 -15.79 -11.51
CA ASP A 116 4.34 -17.09 -10.88
C ASP A 116 3.17 -17.69 -10.08
N HIS A 117 1.97 -17.65 -10.65
CA HIS A 117 0.73 -18.11 -9.98
C HIS A 117 0.32 -17.30 -8.73
N VAL A 118 0.90 -16.13 -8.52
CA VAL A 118 0.61 -15.21 -7.43
C VAL A 118 -0.08 -13.96 -7.97
N MET A 119 -1.19 -13.56 -7.37
CA MET A 119 -1.85 -12.29 -7.64
C MET A 119 -1.21 -11.19 -6.79
N HIS A 120 -0.65 -10.19 -7.43
CA HIS A 120 -0.08 -9.01 -6.79
C HIS A 120 -1.12 -7.90 -6.75
N LEU A 121 -1.53 -7.52 -5.53
CA LEU A 121 -2.49 -6.46 -5.28
C LEU A 121 -1.81 -5.31 -4.55
N PRO A 122 -2.30 -4.06 -4.66
CA PRO A 122 -1.73 -2.96 -3.91
C PRO A 122 -1.86 -3.21 -2.40
N ASP A 123 -0.87 -2.80 -1.63
CA ASP A 123 -0.83 -2.97 -0.17
C ASP A 123 -1.87 -2.10 0.57
N ALA A 124 -2.35 -1.03 -0.07
CA ALA A 124 -3.49 -0.22 0.39
C ALA A 124 -4.27 0.33 -0.81
N VAL A 125 -5.57 0.50 -0.65
CA VAL A 125 -6.48 1.12 -1.64
C VAL A 125 -7.34 2.17 -0.96
N ASP A 126 -7.42 3.36 -1.53
CA ASP A 126 -8.36 4.39 -1.08
C ASP A 126 -9.75 4.13 -1.68
N ALA A 127 -10.79 4.52 -0.96
CA ALA A 127 -12.15 4.52 -1.49
C ALA A 127 -12.27 5.53 -2.65
N ILE A 128 -13.03 5.17 -3.68
CA ILE A 128 -13.28 6.02 -4.85
C ILE A 128 -14.77 6.35 -4.90
N GLY A 129 -15.13 7.59 -4.61
CA GLY A 129 -16.53 8.00 -4.52
C GLY A 129 -17.28 7.18 -3.45
N SER A 130 -18.33 6.47 -3.87
CA SER A 130 -19.11 5.58 -2.99
C SER A 130 -18.56 4.16 -2.87
N ILE A 131 -17.52 3.82 -3.64
CA ILE A 131 -16.94 2.47 -3.67
C ILE A 131 -15.90 2.35 -2.57
N SER A 132 -16.10 1.42 -1.64
CA SER A 132 -15.16 1.15 -0.55
C SER A 132 -13.89 0.47 -1.05
N GLY A 133 -12.79 0.59 -0.30
CA GLY A 133 -11.53 -0.08 -0.65
C GLY A 133 -11.65 -1.61 -0.67
N LEU A 134 -12.56 -2.21 0.12
CA LEU A 134 -12.84 -3.65 0.05
C LEU A 134 -13.50 -4.04 -1.27
N GLU A 135 -14.44 -3.24 -1.77
CA GLU A 135 -15.09 -3.47 -3.07
C GLU A 135 -14.09 -3.33 -4.21
N LEU A 136 -13.17 -2.36 -4.12
CA LEU A 136 -12.08 -2.21 -5.09
C LEU A 136 -11.16 -3.43 -5.09
N TYR A 137 -10.77 -3.93 -3.92
CA TYR A 137 -9.98 -5.17 -3.82
C TYR A 137 -10.73 -6.37 -4.41
N ARG A 138 -12.03 -6.50 -4.14
CA ARG A 138 -12.84 -7.58 -4.72
C ARG A 138 -12.88 -7.51 -6.25
N ALA A 139 -13.10 -6.32 -6.81
CA ALA A 139 -13.10 -6.10 -8.25
C ALA A 139 -11.74 -6.44 -8.89
N GLN A 140 -10.64 -5.96 -8.31
CA GLN A 140 -9.30 -6.25 -8.78
C GLN A 140 -8.95 -7.75 -8.71
N ALA A 141 -9.23 -8.39 -7.58
CA ALA A 141 -8.96 -9.81 -7.39
C ALA A 141 -9.82 -10.68 -8.30
N ALA A 142 -11.11 -10.36 -8.46
CA ALA A 142 -12.01 -11.06 -9.37
C ALA A 142 -11.56 -10.93 -10.82
N HIS A 143 -11.13 -9.74 -11.24
CA HIS A 143 -10.61 -9.50 -12.58
C HIS A 143 -9.36 -10.36 -12.87
N LEU A 144 -8.39 -10.38 -11.96
CA LEU A 144 -7.20 -11.23 -12.08
C LEU A 144 -7.55 -12.73 -12.11
N ALA A 145 -8.47 -13.17 -11.23
CA ALA A 145 -8.91 -14.57 -11.19
C ALA A 145 -9.61 -14.98 -12.48
N ALA A 146 -10.42 -14.10 -13.06
CA ALA A 146 -11.06 -14.33 -14.36
C ALA A 146 -10.02 -14.45 -15.47
N HIS A 147 -9.06 -13.52 -15.54
CA HIS A 147 -7.95 -13.62 -16.50
C HIS A 147 -7.22 -14.96 -16.39
N LEU A 148 -6.82 -15.35 -15.19
CA LEU A 148 -6.14 -16.61 -14.97
C LEU A 148 -6.98 -17.83 -15.36
N SER A 149 -8.29 -17.77 -15.15
CA SER A 149 -9.17 -18.91 -15.38
C SER A 149 -9.60 -19.07 -16.84
N TYR A 150 -9.69 -17.97 -17.58
CA TYR A 150 -10.27 -17.95 -18.93
C TYR A 150 -9.27 -17.63 -20.05
N THR A 151 -8.19 -16.89 -19.77
CA THR A 151 -7.18 -16.58 -20.80
C THR A 151 -6.12 -17.67 -20.97
N SER A 152 -5.79 -18.41 -19.92
CA SER A 152 -4.85 -19.54 -20.02
C SER A 152 -5.37 -20.74 -20.83
N SER A 153 -6.68 -20.80 -21.04
CA SER A 153 -7.33 -21.87 -21.86
C SER A 153 -7.61 -21.46 -23.31
N ALA A 154 -7.36 -20.21 -23.71
CA ALA A 154 -7.85 -19.62 -24.95
C ALA A 154 -6.78 -19.30 -26.03
N LEU A 155 -5.51 -19.64 -25.80
CA LEU A 155 -4.50 -19.56 -26.86
C LEU A 155 -4.13 -20.98 -27.29
N PRO A 156 -4.70 -21.50 -28.39
CA PRO A 156 -4.02 -22.54 -29.14
C PRO A 156 -2.70 -21.92 -29.59
N SER A 157 -1.59 -22.61 -29.35
CA SER A 157 -0.27 -22.32 -29.89
C SER A 157 -0.30 -22.55 -31.42
N GLY A 158 -1.02 -21.68 -32.14
CA GLY A 158 -1.09 -21.62 -33.57
C GLY A 158 -0.68 -20.23 -33.99
N GLU A 159 0.39 -20.15 -34.76
CA GLU A 159 0.85 -18.94 -35.42
C GLU A 159 -0.34 -18.19 -36.04
N LEU A 160 -0.61 -16.99 -35.58
CA LEU A 160 -1.54 -16.09 -36.25
C LEU A 160 -1.02 -15.88 -37.67
N SER A 161 -1.83 -16.21 -38.68
CA SER A 161 -1.46 -15.94 -40.05
C SER A 161 -1.23 -14.42 -40.24
N PRO A 162 -0.32 -14.01 -41.13
CA PRO A 162 -0.03 -12.58 -41.34
C PRO A 162 -1.26 -11.69 -41.66
N ALA A 163 -2.36 -12.29 -42.07
CA ALA A 163 -3.64 -11.59 -42.34
C ALA A 163 -4.45 -11.28 -41.07
N GLN A 164 -4.07 -11.74 -39.90
CA GLN A 164 -4.77 -11.53 -38.60
C GLN A 164 -4.03 -10.54 -37.70
N GLN A 165 -2.97 -9.89 -38.21
CA GLN A 165 -2.15 -8.92 -37.48
C GLN A 165 -2.54 -7.45 -37.72
N PHE A 166 -3.69 -7.18 -38.33
CA PHE A 166 -4.22 -5.84 -38.55
C PHE A 166 -5.51 -5.60 -37.78
#